data_e3b4b5507b8704e01a9a5aa7f91d868b
#
_entry.id   e3b4b5507b8704e01a9a5aa7f91d868b
#
_cell.length_a   1.000
_cell.length_b   1.000
_cell.length_c   1.000
_cell.angle_alpha   90.00
_cell.angle_beta   90.00
_cell.angle_gamma   90.00
#
_symmetry.space_group_name_H-M   'P 1'
#
loop_
_entity.id
_entity.type
_entity.pdbx_description
1 polymer ?
#
loop_
_entity_poly.entity_id
_entity_poly.type
_entity_poly.pdbx_seq_one_letter_code
_entity_poly.pdbx_strand_id
1 'polypeptide(L)'
;PIELRNRTMRSAAFEAMCPGQRPSEELFNYHTAVARGGIGMTTVAYAAVCQSGLSFENQLWMREEIVPELKKLTDAIHAEGAKASIQLGHCGNMSHRSICGCMPYGASRGFNLYSPTFVQKMNMEQINEVADAYGRAVELAIEAGFDAVEIHAGHGYLISQFLSPYTNHRRDEFGGSLENRMRFMKMCVSKAVAAGKGKVALFAKLNTRDGFKGGQETDELIEVAKELRNLGIESIVLSGGFVSRHPQYVMRGQFPVKALVHYFPWSKWWLKAGILIAGKLVAPPEPFRKLYFMEDSMKFRQAMPDYPFVYVGGVTDRKSADEAVD
;
A
#
# COMPACT_ATOMS: atom_id res chain seq x y z
N PRO A 1 6.35 16.70 13.55
CA PRO A 1 5.63 17.42 12.49
C PRO A 1 6.54 17.61 11.30
N ILE A 2 5.98 17.50 10.09
CA ILE A 2 6.67 17.74 8.83
C ILE A 2 6.04 18.95 8.15
N GLU A 3 6.87 19.84 7.58
CA GLU A 3 6.42 21.00 6.81
C GLU A 3 6.64 20.70 5.31
N LEU A 4 5.58 20.91 4.51
CA LEU A 4 5.61 20.75 3.07
C LEU A 4 5.52 22.14 2.40
N ARG A 5 6.27 22.34 1.31
CA ARG A 5 6.22 23.59 0.52
C ARG A 5 4.85 23.89 -0.11
N ASN A 6 3.99 22.87 -0.22
CA ASN A 6 2.59 22.98 -0.63
C ASN A 6 1.80 21.73 -0.21
N ARG A 7 0.48 21.71 -0.43
CA ARG A 7 -0.45 20.63 -0.03
C ARG A 7 -0.50 19.46 -1.02
N THR A 8 0.43 19.34 -1.96
CA THR A 8 0.42 18.28 -2.96
C THR A 8 1.45 17.20 -2.64
N MET A 9 0.99 15.95 -2.74
CA MET A 9 1.83 14.78 -2.52
C MET A 9 1.66 13.80 -3.70
N ARG A 10 2.77 13.30 -4.23
CA ARG A 10 2.71 12.12 -5.11
C ARG A 10 2.43 10.91 -4.24
N SER A 11 1.21 10.39 -4.33
CA SER A 11 0.79 9.21 -3.59
C SER A 11 1.57 7.97 -4.01
N ALA A 12 1.78 7.06 -3.07
CA ALA A 12 2.39 5.77 -3.32
C ALA A 12 1.64 5.01 -4.43
N ALA A 13 2.37 4.61 -5.47
CA ALA A 13 1.93 3.72 -6.52
C ALA A 13 3.09 2.80 -6.90
N PHE A 14 2.83 1.51 -7.06
CA PHE A 14 3.88 0.53 -7.32
C PHE A 14 4.66 0.86 -8.60
N GLU A 15 5.97 0.98 -8.51
CA GLU A 15 6.84 1.48 -9.57
C GLU A 15 7.55 0.37 -10.36
N ALA A 16 7.86 -0.76 -9.74
CA ALA A 16 8.61 -1.88 -10.34
C ALA A 16 9.99 -1.49 -10.91
N MET A 17 10.60 -0.44 -10.36
CA MET A 17 11.87 0.14 -10.83
C MET A 17 13.08 -0.27 -9.97
N CYS A 18 13.02 -1.46 -9.35
CA CYS A 18 14.06 -1.92 -8.42
C CYS A 18 14.60 -3.30 -8.81
N PRO A 19 15.31 -3.43 -9.96
CA PRO A 19 15.91 -4.70 -10.35
C PRO A 19 16.88 -5.20 -9.27
N GLY A 20 16.79 -6.48 -8.93
CA GLY A 20 17.54 -7.07 -7.79
C GLY A 20 17.12 -6.50 -6.43
N GLN A 21 15.90 -5.97 -6.32
CA GLN A 21 15.32 -5.33 -5.13
C GLN A 21 16.16 -4.16 -4.60
N ARG A 22 16.84 -3.43 -5.51
CA ARG A 22 17.68 -2.24 -5.21
C ARG A 22 17.18 -1.03 -6.00
N PRO A 23 17.33 0.20 -5.47
CA PRO A 23 17.02 1.42 -6.20
C PRO A 23 17.80 1.47 -7.53
N SER A 24 17.12 1.77 -8.64
CA SER A 24 17.74 1.94 -9.96
C SER A 24 17.88 3.41 -10.33
N GLU A 25 18.64 3.69 -11.37
CA GLU A 25 18.73 5.03 -11.96
C GLU A 25 17.36 5.53 -12.46
N GLU A 26 16.52 4.61 -12.98
CA GLU A 26 15.15 4.94 -13.41
C GLU A 26 14.31 5.45 -12.23
N LEU A 27 14.39 4.80 -11.05
CA LEU A 27 13.71 5.24 -9.83
C LEU A 27 14.19 6.63 -9.39
N PHE A 28 15.52 6.87 -9.43
CA PHE A 28 16.11 8.18 -9.14
C PHE A 28 15.56 9.26 -10.06
N ASN A 29 15.64 9.05 -11.36
CA ASN A 29 15.18 9.99 -12.37
C ASN A 29 13.70 10.30 -12.22
N TYR A 30 12.89 9.28 -11.92
CA TYR A 30 11.46 9.41 -11.71
C TYR A 30 11.14 10.34 -10.53
N HIS A 31 11.65 10.04 -9.33
CA HIS A 31 11.34 10.83 -8.13
C HIS A 31 11.96 12.23 -8.17
N THR A 32 13.15 12.37 -8.73
CA THR A 32 13.80 13.67 -8.90
C THR A 32 13.03 14.56 -9.89
N ALA A 33 12.51 13.99 -10.99
CA ALA A 33 11.68 14.74 -11.92
C ALA A 33 10.36 15.20 -11.28
N VAL A 34 9.72 14.35 -10.48
CA VAL A 34 8.51 14.72 -9.72
C VAL A 34 8.81 15.83 -8.71
N ALA A 35 9.93 15.74 -7.99
CA ALA A 35 10.37 16.75 -7.04
C ALA A 35 10.65 18.10 -7.72
N ARG A 36 11.38 18.10 -8.86
CA ARG A 36 11.67 19.25 -9.71
C ARG A 36 10.38 19.91 -10.23
N GLY A 37 9.34 19.10 -10.49
CA GLY A 37 8.02 19.58 -10.91
C GLY A 37 7.25 20.37 -9.85
N GLY A 38 7.78 20.49 -8.62
CA GLY A 38 7.20 21.34 -7.57
C GLY A 38 6.32 20.63 -6.55
N ILE A 39 6.25 19.28 -6.54
CA ILE A 39 5.48 18.53 -5.54
C ILE A 39 5.99 18.80 -4.12
N GLY A 40 5.11 18.85 -3.11
CA GLY A 40 5.50 19.00 -1.71
C GLY A 40 6.21 17.78 -1.15
N MET A 41 5.74 16.58 -1.48
CA MET A 41 6.34 15.29 -1.09
C MET A 41 6.15 14.24 -2.17
N THR A 42 7.13 13.38 -2.36
CA THR A 42 7.02 12.18 -3.22
C THR A 42 7.22 10.91 -2.41
N THR A 43 6.35 9.89 -2.65
CA THR A 43 6.39 8.63 -1.91
C THR A 43 6.90 7.50 -2.79
N VAL A 44 8.05 6.95 -2.43
CA VAL A 44 8.62 5.73 -3.04
C VAL A 44 7.73 4.54 -2.69
N ALA A 45 7.33 3.72 -3.65
CA ALA A 45 6.33 2.68 -3.39
C ALA A 45 6.52 1.39 -4.20
N TYR A 46 6.19 0.33 -3.53
CA TYR A 46 6.24 0.18 -2.08
C TYR A 46 7.41 -0.73 -1.74
N ALA A 47 8.03 -0.51 -0.62
CA ALA A 47 9.10 -1.36 -0.13
C ALA A 47 8.53 -2.50 0.71
N ALA A 48 8.88 -3.74 0.40
CA ALA A 48 8.57 -4.88 1.25
C ALA A 48 9.37 -4.76 2.56
N VAL A 49 8.71 -4.95 3.71
CA VAL A 49 9.35 -4.89 5.04
C VAL A 49 10.27 -6.08 5.30
N CYS A 50 10.06 -7.20 4.61
CA CYS A 50 10.87 -8.41 4.64
C CYS A 50 10.72 -9.15 3.31
N GLN A 51 11.59 -10.15 3.04
CA GLN A 51 11.59 -10.90 1.79
C GLN A 51 10.25 -11.58 1.49
N SER A 52 9.60 -12.17 2.49
CA SER A 52 8.29 -12.80 2.35
C SER A 52 7.18 -11.83 1.92
N GLY A 53 7.40 -10.52 2.09
CA GLY A 53 6.48 -9.44 1.68
C GLY A 53 6.60 -8.99 0.23
N LEU A 54 7.55 -9.53 -0.54
CA LEU A 54 7.71 -9.21 -1.96
C LEU A 54 6.54 -9.74 -2.79
N SER A 55 5.97 -8.89 -3.65
CA SER A 55 4.91 -9.26 -4.60
C SER A 55 5.43 -9.45 -6.04
N PHE A 56 6.51 -8.76 -6.40
CA PHE A 56 7.11 -8.79 -7.74
C PHE A 56 8.64 -8.77 -7.68
N GLU A 57 9.27 -9.22 -8.77
CA GLU A 57 10.72 -9.37 -8.87
C GLU A 57 11.48 -8.04 -8.73
N ASN A 58 10.97 -6.97 -9.35
CA ASN A 58 11.61 -5.65 -9.35
C ASN A 58 11.04 -4.70 -8.27
N GLN A 59 10.61 -5.27 -7.15
CA GLN A 59 10.12 -4.51 -6.02
C GLN A 59 11.24 -4.20 -5.03
N LEU A 60 11.21 -3.01 -4.45
CA LEU A 60 12.11 -2.63 -3.37
C LEU A 60 11.88 -3.51 -2.13
N TRP A 61 12.96 -3.91 -1.47
CA TRP A 61 12.92 -4.65 -0.21
C TRP A 61 13.86 -4.00 0.81
N MET A 62 13.31 -3.61 1.97
CA MET A 62 14.04 -2.92 3.05
C MET A 62 15.03 -3.87 3.72
N ARG A 63 16.30 -3.51 3.64
CA ARG A 63 17.44 -4.17 4.28
C ARG A 63 18.63 -3.21 4.36
N GLU A 64 19.58 -3.48 5.24
CA GLU A 64 20.72 -2.59 5.53
C GLU A 64 21.54 -2.27 4.28
N GLU A 65 21.73 -3.24 3.38
CA GLU A 65 22.63 -3.10 2.22
C GLU A 65 22.16 -2.09 1.18
N ILE A 66 20.86 -1.66 1.22
CA ILE A 66 20.34 -0.67 0.28
C ILE A 66 20.20 0.73 0.88
N VAL A 67 20.45 0.89 2.17
CA VAL A 67 20.35 2.18 2.87
C VAL A 67 21.21 3.26 2.20
N PRO A 68 22.47 2.98 1.80
CA PRO A 68 23.30 3.99 1.13
C PRO A 68 22.71 4.47 -0.21
N GLU A 69 22.08 3.59 -1.00
CA GLU A 69 21.42 3.98 -2.25
C GLU A 69 20.14 4.76 -1.99
N LEU A 70 19.34 4.34 -1.02
CA LEU A 70 18.14 5.07 -0.61
C LEU A 70 18.49 6.46 -0.08
N LYS A 71 19.59 6.59 0.66
CA LYS A 71 20.08 7.90 1.11
C LYS A 71 20.42 8.82 -0.06
N LYS A 72 21.07 8.32 -1.09
CA LYS A 72 21.33 9.11 -2.32
C LYS A 72 20.02 9.57 -2.97
N LEU A 73 19.00 8.70 -2.99
CA LEU A 73 17.68 9.03 -3.53
C LEU A 73 17.01 10.15 -2.72
N THR A 74 16.99 10.05 -1.40
CA THR A 74 16.40 11.09 -0.53
C THR A 74 17.15 12.40 -0.66
N ASP A 75 18.49 12.39 -0.69
CA ASP A 75 19.32 13.57 -0.90
C ASP A 75 19.01 14.25 -2.26
N ALA A 76 18.81 13.47 -3.33
CA ALA A 76 18.46 13.99 -4.64
C ALA A 76 17.05 14.63 -4.66
N ILE A 77 16.08 14.03 -3.97
CA ILE A 77 14.72 14.59 -3.81
C ILE A 77 14.77 15.87 -3.01
N HIS A 78 15.54 15.92 -1.92
CA HIS A 78 15.72 17.11 -1.08
C HIS A 78 16.40 18.27 -1.83
N ALA A 79 17.38 17.97 -2.68
CA ALA A 79 18.05 18.98 -3.52
C ALA A 79 17.08 19.72 -4.46
N GLU A 80 15.98 19.07 -4.87
CA GLU A 80 14.89 19.68 -5.65
C GLU A 80 13.80 20.34 -4.76
N GLY A 81 14.01 20.42 -3.43
CA GLY A 81 13.15 21.11 -2.48
C GLY A 81 11.86 20.35 -2.09
N ALA A 82 11.72 19.07 -2.42
CA ALA A 82 10.62 18.24 -1.99
C ALA A 82 10.99 17.38 -0.76
N LYS A 83 9.99 16.94 -0.01
CA LYS A 83 10.14 15.92 1.02
C LYS A 83 10.08 14.50 0.43
N ALA A 84 10.82 13.57 1.04
CA ALA A 84 10.87 12.17 0.65
C ALA A 84 10.07 11.31 1.62
N SER A 85 9.16 10.50 1.10
CA SER A 85 8.40 9.49 1.84
C SER A 85 8.63 8.10 1.25
N ILE A 86 8.45 7.05 2.06
CA ILE A 86 8.48 5.67 1.60
C ILE A 86 7.25 4.93 2.13
N GLN A 87 6.59 4.16 1.26
CA GLN A 87 5.53 3.25 1.68
C GLN A 87 6.11 1.88 2.04
N LEU A 88 5.80 1.40 3.24
CA LEU A 88 6.20 0.10 3.77
C LEU A 88 5.00 -0.86 3.76
N GLY A 89 5.20 -2.06 3.24
CA GLY A 89 4.12 -3.02 3.12
C GLY A 89 4.59 -4.48 3.08
N HIS A 90 3.61 -5.36 3.11
CA HIS A 90 3.77 -6.81 2.92
C HIS A 90 2.62 -7.32 2.05
N CYS A 91 2.92 -7.97 0.94
CA CYS A 91 1.87 -8.37 -0.02
C CYS A 91 0.91 -9.45 0.49
N GLY A 92 1.31 -10.20 1.51
CA GLY A 92 0.48 -11.29 2.02
C GLY A 92 0.25 -12.38 0.97
N ASN A 93 -1.03 -12.65 0.70
CA ASN A 93 -1.45 -13.70 -0.23
C ASN A 93 -1.24 -13.35 -1.73
N MET A 94 -0.74 -12.15 -2.05
CA MET A 94 -0.54 -11.71 -3.43
C MET A 94 0.87 -11.99 -3.98
N SER A 95 1.67 -12.80 -3.31
CA SER A 95 2.99 -13.21 -3.77
C SER A 95 2.97 -14.53 -4.54
N HIS A 96 4.14 -14.90 -5.04
CA HIS A 96 4.43 -16.21 -5.59
C HIS A 96 5.73 -16.74 -4.95
N ARG A 97 5.82 -18.07 -4.75
CA ARG A 97 6.97 -18.70 -4.09
C ARG A 97 8.32 -18.33 -4.71
N SER A 98 8.37 -18.19 -6.04
CA SER A 98 9.59 -17.78 -6.76
C SER A 98 10.02 -16.34 -6.48
N ILE A 99 9.15 -15.51 -5.92
CA ILE A 99 9.40 -14.10 -5.61
C ILE A 99 9.74 -13.93 -4.13
N CYS A 100 8.86 -14.40 -3.25
CA CYS A 100 9.04 -14.20 -1.80
C CYS A 100 9.91 -15.28 -1.13
N GLY A 101 10.38 -16.28 -1.87
CA GLY A 101 11.28 -17.32 -1.36
C GLY A 101 10.62 -18.38 -0.45
N CYS A 102 9.35 -18.22 -0.10
CA CYS A 102 8.60 -19.12 0.76
C CYS A 102 7.19 -19.40 0.20
N MET A 103 6.42 -20.28 0.85
CA MET A 103 4.99 -20.37 0.56
C MET A 103 4.32 -19.06 0.99
N PRO A 104 3.63 -18.35 0.09
CA PRO A 104 2.90 -17.14 0.47
C PRO A 104 1.94 -17.39 1.63
N TYR A 105 1.82 -16.43 2.52
CA TYR A 105 0.94 -16.53 3.66
C TYR A 105 0.07 -15.28 3.82
N GLY A 106 -1.04 -15.41 4.51
CA GLY A 106 -1.99 -14.35 4.76
C GLY A 106 -2.77 -14.59 6.03
N ALA A 107 -3.84 -13.84 6.25
CA ALA A 107 -4.69 -14.01 7.43
C ALA A 107 -5.24 -15.44 7.53
N SER A 108 -5.65 -16.04 6.41
CA SER A 108 -6.19 -17.40 6.34
C SER A 108 -5.56 -18.19 5.19
N ARG A 109 -5.67 -19.52 5.27
CA ARG A 109 -5.28 -20.40 4.17
C ARG A 109 -6.28 -20.28 3.02
N GLY A 110 -5.81 -20.44 1.79
CA GLY A 110 -6.66 -20.38 0.62
C GLY A 110 -5.89 -20.49 -0.69
N PHE A 111 -6.56 -20.13 -1.77
CA PHE A 111 -5.97 -20.02 -3.10
C PHE A 111 -6.23 -18.62 -3.63
N ASN A 112 -5.19 -17.92 -4.06
CA ASN A 112 -5.31 -16.61 -4.65
C ASN A 112 -5.34 -16.73 -6.18
N LEU A 113 -6.46 -16.31 -6.78
CA LEU A 113 -6.64 -16.31 -8.24
C LEU A 113 -5.87 -15.21 -8.96
N TYR A 114 -5.62 -14.08 -8.30
CA TYR A 114 -4.88 -12.95 -8.88
C TYR A 114 -3.40 -13.31 -9.13
N SER A 115 -2.80 -14.02 -8.19
CA SER A 115 -1.48 -14.62 -8.31
C SER A 115 -1.64 -16.13 -8.06
N PRO A 116 -1.94 -16.95 -9.09
CA PRO A 116 -2.38 -18.34 -8.91
C PRO A 116 -1.44 -19.13 -8.01
N THR A 117 -1.72 -19.13 -6.70
CA THR A 117 -0.88 -19.76 -5.68
C THR A 117 -1.71 -20.17 -4.46
N PHE A 118 -1.26 -21.24 -3.79
CA PHE A 118 -1.77 -21.61 -2.47
C PHE A 118 -1.18 -20.69 -1.42
N VAL A 119 -2.00 -20.38 -0.42
CA VAL A 119 -1.68 -19.45 0.68
C VAL A 119 -1.79 -20.19 2.01
N GLN A 120 -0.80 -20.05 2.86
CA GLN A 120 -0.85 -20.57 4.23
C GLN A 120 -1.45 -19.53 5.19
N LYS A 121 -2.11 -20.00 6.25
CA LYS A 121 -2.48 -19.17 7.39
C LYS A 121 -1.23 -18.87 8.20
N MET A 122 -0.95 -17.61 8.50
CA MET A 122 0.15 -17.22 9.37
C MET A 122 0.01 -17.83 10.77
N ASN A 123 1.12 -18.36 11.28
CA ASN A 123 1.27 -18.75 12.68
C ASN A 123 1.76 -17.54 13.53
N MET A 124 1.87 -17.71 14.84
CA MET A 124 2.27 -16.64 15.76
C MET A 124 3.71 -16.17 15.54
N GLU A 125 4.62 -17.04 15.18
CA GLU A 125 6.00 -16.72 14.87
C GLU A 125 6.08 -15.77 13.68
N GLN A 126 5.40 -16.10 12.57
CA GLN A 126 5.31 -15.27 11.36
C GLN A 126 4.62 -13.92 11.63
N ILE A 127 3.56 -13.92 12.46
CA ILE A 127 2.89 -12.69 12.87
C ILE A 127 3.85 -11.75 13.61
N ASN A 128 4.60 -12.27 14.57
CA ASN A 128 5.58 -11.49 15.33
C ASN A 128 6.74 -11.03 14.44
N GLU A 129 7.30 -11.92 13.62
CA GLU A 129 8.39 -11.61 12.69
C GLU A 129 8.02 -10.45 11.74
N VAL A 130 6.83 -10.50 11.13
CA VAL A 130 6.39 -9.43 10.23
C VAL A 130 6.11 -8.13 11.00
N ALA A 131 5.52 -8.21 12.20
CA ALA A 131 5.32 -7.01 13.02
C ALA A 131 6.66 -6.35 13.39
N ASP A 132 7.68 -7.13 13.79
CA ASP A 132 9.02 -6.63 14.07
C ASP A 132 9.71 -6.08 12.81
N ALA A 133 9.47 -6.68 11.63
CA ALA A 133 10.00 -6.19 10.37
C ALA A 133 9.49 -4.79 10.00
N TYR A 134 8.25 -4.42 10.36
CA TYR A 134 7.78 -3.04 10.20
C TYR A 134 8.60 -2.05 11.02
N GLY A 135 8.94 -2.37 12.29
CA GLY A 135 9.80 -1.54 13.12
C GLY A 135 11.19 -1.36 12.51
N ARG A 136 11.85 -2.45 12.13
CA ARG A 136 13.17 -2.41 11.49
C ARG A 136 13.15 -1.63 10.16
N ALA A 137 12.11 -1.80 9.34
CA ALA A 137 11.98 -1.08 8.09
C ALA A 137 11.85 0.45 8.30
N VAL A 138 11.16 0.88 9.37
CA VAL A 138 11.10 2.30 9.75
C VAL A 138 12.45 2.82 10.20
N GLU A 139 13.21 2.07 10.99
CA GLU A 139 14.59 2.45 11.38
C GLU A 139 15.49 2.65 10.17
N LEU A 140 15.47 1.71 9.21
CA LEU A 140 16.23 1.82 7.96
C LEU A 140 15.76 3.00 7.09
N ALA A 141 14.46 3.31 7.07
CA ALA A 141 13.94 4.48 6.36
C ALA A 141 14.45 5.79 6.98
N ILE A 142 14.51 5.88 8.31
CA ILE A 142 15.08 7.03 9.02
C ILE A 142 16.57 7.18 8.68
N GLU A 143 17.35 6.11 8.74
CA GLU A 143 18.78 6.10 8.38
C GLU A 143 19.00 6.52 6.93
N ALA A 144 18.12 6.10 6.03
CA ALA A 144 18.10 6.50 4.62
C ALA A 144 17.66 7.95 4.39
N GLY A 145 17.26 8.71 5.43
CA GLY A 145 16.92 10.12 5.34
C GLY A 145 15.51 10.42 4.84
N PHE A 146 14.58 9.48 4.91
CA PHE A 146 13.17 9.76 4.60
C PHE A 146 12.55 10.67 5.67
N ASP A 147 11.74 11.65 5.23
CA ASP A 147 11.00 12.57 6.10
C ASP A 147 9.68 11.97 6.61
N ALA A 148 9.13 11.01 5.86
CA ALA A 148 7.88 10.35 6.21
C ALA A 148 7.90 8.86 5.84
N VAL A 149 7.14 8.07 6.60
CA VAL A 149 6.87 6.65 6.32
C VAL A 149 5.36 6.44 6.25
N GLU A 150 4.91 5.78 5.20
CA GLU A 150 3.51 5.38 5.02
C GLU A 150 3.35 3.87 5.23
N ILE A 151 2.58 3.45 6.23
CA ILE A 151 2.24 2.03 6.45
C ILE A 151 1.11 1.63 5.51
N HIS A 152 1.32 0.59 4.71
CA HIS A 152 0.31 0.13 3.77
C HIS A 152 -0.72 -0.77 4.46
N ALA A 153 -1.87 -0.20 4.82
CA ALA A 153 -2.98 -0.89 5.49
C ALA A 153 -4.22 -1.09 4.59
N GLY A 154 -4.11 -0.85 3.29
CA GLY A 154 -5.22 -0.95 2.33
C GLY A 154 -4.97 -1.92 1.17
N HIS A 155 -5.84 -1.85 0.17
CA HIS A 155 -5.77 -2.48 -1.16
C HIS A 155 -5.69 -4.02 -1.16
N GLY A 156 -6.00 -4.69 -0.05
CA GLY A 156 -5.91 -6.15 0.06
C GLY A 156 -4.50 -6.67 0.28
N TYR A 157 -3.55 -5.83 0.71
CA TYR A 157 -2.24 -6.25 1.21
C TYR A 157 -2.36 -6.84 2.62
N LEU A 158 -1.28 -7.34 3.21
CA LEU A 158 -1.36 -8.21 4.39
C LEU A 158 -2.16 -7.61 5.56
N ILE A 159 -1.93 -6.35 5.94
CA ILE A 159 -2.72 -5.70 7.01
C ILE A 159 -4.20 -5.66 6.62
N SER A 160 -4.51 -5.23 5.39
CA SER A 160 -5.89 -5.23 4.86
C SER A 160 -6.50 -6.63 4.81
N GLN A 161 -5.70 -7.68 4.55
CA GLN A 161 -6.17 -9.08 4.57
C GLN A 161 -6.58 -9.54 5.97
N PHE A 162 -5.93 -9.04 7.03
CA PHE A 162 -6.36 -9.30 8.41
C PHE A 162 -7.60 -8.50 8.77
N LEU A 163 -7.71 -7.27 8.31
CA LEU A 163 -8.85 -6.39 8.58
C LEU A 163 -10.13 -6.86 7.88
N SER A 164 -10.04 -7.30 6.62
CA SER A 164 -11.20 -7.66 5.80
C SER A 164 -11.79 -9.01 6.18
N PRO A 165 -13.11 -9.11 6.44
CA PRO A 165 -13.78 -10.39 6.68
C PRO A 165 -13.77 -11.30 5.45
N TYR A 166 -13.55 -10.74 4.24
CA TYR A 166 -13.43 -11.50 3.00
C TYR A 166 -12.21 -12.43 2.96
N THR A 167 -11.09 -12.04 3.58
CA THR A 167 -9.85 -12.83 3.61
C THR A 167 -9.53 -13.40 4.98
N ASN A 168 -10.09 -12.82 6.05
CA ASN A 168 -9.83 -13.25 7.40
C ASN A 168 -10.96 -14.15 7.92
N HIS A 169 -10.77 -15.46 7.78
CA HIS A 169 -11.68 -16.50 8.29
C HIS A 169 -11.13 -17.18 9.56
N ARG A 170 -10.24 -16.49 10.29
CA ARG A 170 -9.66 -17.01 11.54
C ARG A 170 -10.72 -17.12 12.64
N ARG A 171 -10.51 -18.09 13.53
CA ARG A 171 -11.36 -18.34 14.71
C ARG A 171 -10.58 -18.18 16.02
N ASP A 172 -9.35 -17.64 15.93
CA ASP A 172 -8.50 -17.29 17.05
C ASP A 172 -8.59 -15.75 17.34
N GLU A 173 -7.73 -15.27 18.20
CA GLU A 173 -7.70 -13.85 18.62
C GLU A 173 -7.42 -12.83 17.52
N PHE A 174 -7.12 -13.28 16.29
CA PHE A 174 -6.91 -12.43 15.11
C PHE A 174 -8.09 -12.43 14.14
N GLY A 175 -9.23 -13.05 14.46
CA GLY A 175 -10.37 -13.15 13.56
C GLY A 175 -11.72 -12.97 14.23
N GLY A 176 -12.79 -12.95 13.44
CA GLY A 176 -14.15 -12.73 13.91
C GLY A 176 -14.47 -11.23 14.09
N SER A 177 -14.51 -10.72 15.29
CA SER A 177 -14.83 -9.30 15.58
C SER A 177 -13.83 -8.33 14.93
N LEU A 178 -14.26 -7.08 14.69
CA LEU A 178 -13.37 -6.04 14.18
C LEU A 178 -12.17 -5.83 15.08
N GLU A 179 -12.37 -5.84 16.40
CA GLU A 179 -11.30 -5.72 17.40
C GLU A 179 -10.21 -6.78 17.19
N ASN A 180 -10.59 -8.04 17.01
CA ASN A 180 -9.66 -9.14 16.77
C ASN A 180 -8.97 -8.99 15.40
N ARG A 181 -9.70 -8.61 14.36
CA ARG A 181 -9.15 -8.36 13.03
C ARG A 181 -8.11 -7.22 13.01
N MET A 182 -8.25 -6.23 13.89
CA MET A 182 -7.29 -5.14 14.07
C MET A 182 -6.01 -5.55 14.82
N ARG A 183 -5.95 -6.67 15.54
CA ARG A 183 -4.77 -7.04 16.36
C ARG A 183 -3.47 -7.06 15.60
N PHE A 184 -3.45 -7.67 14.42
CA PHE A 184 -2.24 -7.71 13.59
C PHE A 184 -1.80 -6.31 13.14
N MET A 185 -2.74 -5.47 12.70
CA MET A 185 -2.47 -4.06 12.39
C MET A 185 -1.88 -3.33 13.61
N LYS A 186 -2.48 -3.49 14.78
CA LYS A 186 -1.99 -2.89 16.03
C LYS A 186 -0.54 -3.30 16.32
N MET A 187 -0.20 -4.57 16.17
CA MET A 187 1.17 -5.06 16.37
C MET A 187 2.15 -4.38 15.40
N CYS A 188 1.87 -4.39 14.09
CA CYS A 188 2.72 -3.78 13.07
C CYS A 188 2.89 -2.27 13.30
N VAL A 189 1.78 -1.56 13.51
CA VAL A 189 1.79 -0.09 13.69
C VAL A 189 2.48 0.30 14.98
N SER A 190 2.26 -0.43 16.08
CA SER A 190 2.95 -0.14 17.36
C SER A 190 4.46 -0.26 17.23
N LYS A 191 4.98 -1.26 16.49
CA LYS A 191 6.41 -1.41 16.22
C LYS A 191 6.95 -0.27 15.34
N ALA A 192 6.20 0.08 14.29
CA ALA A 192 6.55 1.21 13.41
C ALA A 192 6.57 2.54 14.16
N VAL A 193 5.56 2.79 15.01
CA VAL A 193 5.49 4.02 15.83
C VAL A 193 6.60 4.05 16.88
N ALA A 194 6.89 2.94 17.54
CA ALA A 194 7.98 2.88 18.51
C ALA A 194 9.35 3.26 17.88
N ALA A 195 9.60 2.83 16.65
CA ALA A 195 10.81 3.15 15.90
C ALA A 195 10.83 4.61 15.40
N GLY A 196 9.71 5.12 14.90
CA GLY A 196 9.62 6.35 14.12
C GLY A 196 9.18 7.60 14.87
N LYS A 197 8.51 7.48 16.02
CA LYS A 197 7.92 8.61 16.76
C LYS A 197 8.94 9.70 17.07
N GLY A 198 8.63 10.92 16.63
CA GLY A 198 9.49 12.09 16.85
C GLY A 198 10.72 12.16 15.94
N LYS A 199 10.95 11.16 15.07
CA LYS A 199 12.09 11.12 14.12
C LYS A 199 11.64 11.27 12.67
N VAL A 200 10.48 10.75 12.32
CA VAL A 200 9.90 10.74 10.97
C VAL A 200 8.39 10.89 11.07
N ALA A 201 7.75 11.51 10.09
CA ALA A 201 6.29 11.59 10.07
C ALA A 201 5.69 10.21 9.73
N LEU A 202 4.65 9.81 10.45
CA LEU A 202 4.05 8.48 10.34
C LEU A 202 2.65 8.55 9.74
N PHE A 203 2.51 8.00 8.54
CA PHE A 203 1.26 7.93 7.79
C PHE A 203 0.78 6.48 7.68
N ALA A 204 -0.50 6.30 7.39
CA ALA A 204 -1.05 5.02 6.97
C ALA A 204 -1.91 5.20 5.72
N LYS A 205 -1.79 4.32 4.74
CA LYS A 205 -2.76 4.22 3.63
C LYS A 205 -3.85 3.25 4.02
N LEU A 206 -5.09 3.73 4.02
CA LEU A 206 -6.26 2.97 4.40
C LEU A 206 -7.31 3.01 3.29
N ASN A 207 -8.09 1.93 3.14
CA ASN A 207 -9.27 1.94 2.28
C ASN A 207 -10.38 2.79 2.87
N THR A 208 -11.15 3.47 2.03
CA THR A 208 -12.47 4.01 2.42
C THR A 208 -13.54 2.92 2.44
N ARG A 209 -13.39 1.91 1.57
CA ARG A 209 -14.09 0.61 1.55
C ARG A 209 -13.35 -0.39 0.67
N ASP A 210 -13.64 -1.68 0.79
CA ASP A 210 -13.05 -2.72 -0.08
C ASP A 210 -13.66 -2.72 -1.49
N GLY A 211 -14.87 -2.19 -1.65
CA GLY A 211 -15.51 -1.97 -2.95
C GLY A 211 -16.20 -3.20 -3.56
N PHE A 212 -16.53 -4.21 -2.74
CA PHE A 212 -17.29 -5.39 -3.16
C PHE A 212 -18.05 -6.01 -1.98
N LYS A 213 -19.07 -6.79 -2.29
CA LYS A 213 -19.91 -7.44 -1.28
C LYS A 213 -19.13 -8.44 -0.42
N GLY A 214 -19.18 -8.28 0.89
CA GLY A 214 -18.49 -9.12 1.87
C GLY A 214 -17.09 -8.62 2.25
N GLY A 215 -16.63 -7.51 1.67
CA GLY A 215 -15.48 -6.75 2.13
C GLY A 215 -15.84 -5.80 3.26
N GLN A 216 -14.86 -4.99 3.69
CA GLN A 216 -15.08 -3.94 4.68
C GLN A 216 -15.83 -2.76 4.07
N GLU A 217 -16.73 -2.19 4.85
CA GLU A 217 -17.46 -0.97 4.54
C GLU A 217 -16.91 0.23 5.31
N THR A 218 -17.30 1.43 4.90
CA THR A 218 -16.77 2.70 5.40
C THR A 218 -16.85 2.83 6.93
N ASP A 219 -17.96 2.40 7.54
CA ASP A 219 -18.17 2.54 8.99
C ASP A 219 -17.14 1.73 9.81
N GLU A 220 -16.85 0.48 9.41
CA GLU A 220 -15.79 -0.31 10.05
C GLU A 220 -14.40 0.34 9.86
N LEU A 221 -14.13 0.89 8.67
CA LEU A 221 -12.83 1.50 8.36
C LEU A 221 -12.63 2.85 9.06
N ILE A 222 -13.71 3.56 9.41
CA ILE A 222 -13.63 4.73 10.31
C ILE A 222 -13.15 4.30 11.71
N GLU A 223 -13.63 3.18 12.25
CA GLU A 223 -13.14 2.66 13.55
C GLU A 223 -11.66 2.24 13.45
N VAL A 224 -11.24 1.64 12.33
CA VAL A 224 -9.82 1.35 12.05
C VAL A 224 -8.99 2.64 12.02
N ALA A 225 -9.50 3.71 11.40
CA ALA A 225 -8.83 5.01 11.33
C ALA A 225 -8.67 5.65 12.71
N LYS A 226 -9.69 5.58 13.56
CA LYS A 226 -9.61 6.05 14.96
C LYS A 226 -8.55 5.29 15.74
N GLU A 227 -8.46 3.98 15.53
CA GLU A 227 -7.44 3.17 16.21
C GLU A 227 -6.02 3.49 15.69
N LEU A 228 -5.83 3.71 14.38
CA LEU A 228 -4.56 4.17 13.82
C LEU A 228 -4.11 5.50 14.46
N ARG A 229 -5.02 6.47 14.61
CA ARG A 229 -4.77 7.72 15.33
C ARG A 229 -4.35 7.47 16.80
N ASN A 230 -5.08 6.60 17.50
CA ASN A 230 -4.78 6.26 18.91
C ASN A 230 -3.39 5.64 19.09
N LEU A 231 -2.95 4.86 18.10
CA LEU A 231 -1.62 4.25 18.08
C LEU A 231 -0.49 5.26 17.75
N GLY A 232 -0.82 6.45 17.22
CA GLY A 232 0.16 7.51 16.96
C GLY A 232 0.44 7.71 15.48
N ILE A 233 -0.39 7.20 14.56
CA ILE A 233 -0.35 7.61 13.14
C ILE A 233 -0.81 9.06 13.05
N GLU A 234 -0.05 9.89 12.35
CA GLU A 234 -0.22 11.34 12.31
C GLU A 234 -1.12 11.81 11.15
N SER A 235 -1.26 10.99 10.09
CA SER A 235 -2.15 11.26 8.96
C SER A 235 -2.54 9.97 8.25
N ILE A 236 -3.72 9.93 7.66
CA ILE A 236 -4.21 8.80 6.87
C ILE A 236 -4.41 9.22 5.42
N VAL A 237 -3.81 8.44 4.50
CA VAL A 237 -4.01 8.55 3.06
C VAL A 237 -5.22 7.70 2.69
N LEU A 238 -6.34 8.35 2.38
CA LEU A 238 -7.61 7.71 2.06
C LEU A 238 -7.61 7.25 0.60
N SER A 239 -7.74 5.95 0.40
CA SER A 239 -7.86 5.30 -0.90
C SER A 239 -8.99 4.28 -0.85
N GLY A 240 -9.03 3.28 -1.72
CA GLY A 240 -10.08 2.26 -1.64
C GLY A 240 -9.82 1.07 -2.53
N GLY A 241 -10.56 0.00 -2.29
CA GLY A 241 -10.53 -1.20 -3.11
C GLY A 241 -9.61 -2.31 -2.62
N PHE A 242 -9.67 -3.43 -3.31
CA PHE A 242 -8.97 -4.67 -2.97
C PHE A 242 -8.41 -5.28 -4.26
N VAL A 243 -7.13 -5.11 -4.53
CA VAL A 243 -6.50 -5.38 -5.83
C VAL A 243 -6.70 -6.82 -6.29
N SER A 244 -6.58 -7.80 -5.41
CA SER A 244 -6.74 -9.21 -5.77
C SER A 244 -8.19 -9.63 -6.07
N ARG A 245 -9.18 -8.78 -5.75
CA ARG A 245 -10.61 -9.08 -5.96
C ARG A 245 -11.27 -8.16 -6.98
N HIS A 246 -10.98 -6.85 -6.94
CA HIS A 246 -11.57 -5.84 -7.82
C HIS A 246 -10.56 -4.72 -8.11
N PRO A 247 -9.51 -5.00 -8.91
CA PRO A 247 -8.45 -4.04 -9.18
C PRO A 247 -8.96 -2.73 -9.80
N GLN A 248 -10.03 -2.80 -10.62
CA GLN A 248 -10.58 -1.63 -11.30
C GLN A 248 -11.29 -0.66 -10.33
N TYR A 249 -11.67 -1.10 -9.14
CA TYR A 249 -12.20 -0.18 -8.12
C TYR A 249 -11.16 0.86 -7.68
N VAL A 250 -9.88 0.46 -7.63
CA VAL A 250 -8.75 1.36 -7.34
C VAL A 250 -8.34 2.17 -8.57
N MET A 251 -8.13 1.46 -9.69
CA MET A 251 -7.50 2.03 -10.89
C MET A 251 -8.49 2.74 -11.82
N ARG A 252 -9.78 2.42 -11.72
CA ARG A 252 -10.84 2.85 -12.62
C ARG A 252 -10.59 2.45 -14.09
N GLY A 253 -11.60 2.63 -14.92
CA GLY A 253 -11.53 2.29 -16.33
C GLY A 253 -11.64 0.79 -16.63
N GLN A 254 -11.02 0.36 -17.72
CA GLN A 254 -11.03 -1.03 -18.17
C GLN A 254 -9.71 -1.73 -17.83
N PHE A 255 -9.81 -2.98 -17.43
CA PHE A 255 -8.61 -3.80 -17.21
C PHE A 255 -7.83 -3.97 -18.53
N PRO A 256 -6.53 -3.64 -18.58
CA PRO A 256 -5.77 -3.62 -19.83
C PRO A 256 -5.35 -5.03 -20.26
N VAL A 257 -6.32 -5.92 -20.54
CA VAL A 257 -6.14 -7.33 -20.85
C VAL A 257 -5.12 -7.54 -21.98
N LYS A 258 -5.18 -6.70 -23.04
CA LYS A 258 -4.27 -6.81 -24.20
C LYS A 258 -2.83 -6.49 -23.80
N ALA A 259 -2.61 -5.44 -23.01
CA ALA A 259 -1.28 -5.08 -22.51
C ALA A 259 -0.72 -6.19 -21.61
N LEU A 260 -1.52 -6.69 -20.67
CA LEU A 260 -1.11 -7.78 -19.80
C LEU A 260 -0.66 -9.01 -20.62
N VAL A 261 -1.47 -9.43 -21.58
CA VAL A 261 -1.16 -10.58 -22.45
C VAL A 261 0.11 -10.34 -23.30
N HIS A 262 0.40 -9.10 -23.67
CA HIS A 262 1.61 -8.76 -24.44
C HIS A 262 2.90 -9.09 -23.66
N TYR A 263 2.93 -8.81 -22.35
CA TYR A 263 4.10 -9.04 -21.51
C TYR A 263 4.26 -10.49 -21.00
N PHE A 264 3.26 -11.36 -21.19
CA PHE A 264 3.41 -12.77 -20.85
C PHE A 264 4.32 -13.52 -21.83
N PRO A 265 5.19 -14.44 -21.37
CA PRO A 265 6.01 -15.28 -22.25
C PRO A 265 5.16 -16.11 -23.24
N TRP A 266 5.61 -16.25 -24.47
CA TRP A 266 4.92 -17.05 -25.49
C TRP A 266 4.76 -18.52 -25.12
N SER A 267 5.65 -19.06 -24.29
CA SER A 267 5.56 -20.42 -23.75
C SER A 267 4.29 -20.68 -22.91
N LYS A 268 3.59 -19.63 -22.49
CA LYS A 268 2.34 -19.71 -21.69
C LYS A 268 1.11 -19.31 -22.51
N TRP A 269 1.03 -19.69 -23.78
CA TRP A 269 -0.06 -19.33 -24.70
C TRP A 269 -1.46 -19.68 -24.18
N TRP A 270 -1.62 -20.80 -23.48
CA TRP A 270 -2.88 -21.23 -22.85
C TRP A 270 -3.35 -20.26 -21.75
N LEU A 271 -2.39 -19.70 -21.00
CA LEU A 271 -2.68 -18.67 -19.98
C LEU A 271 -3.12 -17.36 -20.66
N LYS A 272 -2.46 -16.97 -21.76
CA LYS A 272 -2.86 -15.82 -22.57
C LYS A 272 -4.29 -15.96 -23.09
N ALA A 273 -4.64 -17.12 -23.61
CA ALA A 273 -6.00 -17.42 -24.08
C ALA A 273 -7.02 -17.31 -22.94
N GLY A 274 -6.70 -17.88 -21.78
CA GLY A 274 -7.53 -17.79 -20.58
C GLY A 274 -7.75 -16.34 -20.12
N ILE A 275 -6.70 -15.53 -20.09
CA ILE A 275 -6.78 -14.11 -19.72
C ILE A 275 -7.60 -13.31 -20.73
N LEU A 276 -7.48 -13.56 -22.04
CA LEU A 276 -8.27 -12.90 -23.08
C LEU A 276 -9.77 -13.20 -22.95
N ILE A 277 -10.11 -14.44 -22.61
CA ILE A 277 -11.50 -14.89 -22.49
C ILE A 277 -12.12 -14.43 -21.17
N ALA A 278 -11.45 -14.67 -20.06
CA ALA A 278 -11.98 -14.47 -18.72
C ALA A 278 -11.62 -13.10 -18.08
N GLY A 279 -10.65 -12.37 -18.61
CA GLY A 279 -10.08 -11.19 -17.98
C GLY A 279 -11.12 -10.08 -17.67
N LYS A 280 -12.10 -9.87 -18.55
CA LYS A 280 -13.19 -8.91 -18.34
C LYS A 280 -14.20 -9.40 -17.28
N LEU A 281 -14.36 -10.71 -17.10
CA LEU A 281 -15.24 -11.31 -16.09
C LEU A 281 -14.58 -11.25 -14.70
N VAL A 282 -13.26 -11.43 -14.65
CA VAL A 282 -12.48 -11.41 -13.40
C VAL A 282 -12.24 -9.98 -12.91
N ALA A 283 -12.07 -9.03 -13.83
CA ALA A 283 -11.86 -7.61 -13.53
C ALA A 283 -12.87 -6.75 -14.31
N PRO A 284 -14.12 -6.65 -13.82
CA PRO A 284 -15.15 -5.84 -14.47
C PRO A 284 -14.71 -4.37 -14.55
N PRO A 285 -15.10 -3.64 -15.62
CA PRO A 285 -14.75 -2.24 -15.76
C PRO A 285 -15.43 -1.39 -14.69
N GLU A 286 -14.73 -0.41 -14.20
CA GLU A 286 -15.24 0.57 -13.24
C GLU A 286 -15.14 1.97 -13.86
N PRO A 287 -16.27 2.70 -14.05
CA PRO A 287 -16.24 4.00 -14.70
C PRO A 287 -15.35 5.00 -13.96
N PHE A 288 -14.55 5.74 -14.72
CA PHE A 288 -13.83 6.88 -14.16
C PHE A 288 -14.80 8.04 -13.93
N ARG A 289 -14.66 8.69 -12.77
CA ARG A 289 -15.24 10.00 -12.44
C ARG A 289 -14.25 10.78 -11.58
N LYS A 290 -14.29 12.09 -11.66
CA LYS A 290 -13.45 12.92 -10.79
C LYS A 290 -13.83 12.67 -9.33
N LEU A 291 -12.83 12.72 -8.47
CA LEU A 291 -12.96 12.62 -7.01
C LEU A 291 -13.78 11.38 -6.55
N TYR A 292 -13.52 10.23 -7.17
CA TYR A 292 -14.37 9.02 -7.03
C TYR A 292 -14.38 8.40 -5.62
N PHE A 293 -13.51 8.81 -4.70
CA PHE A 293 -13.55 8.42 -3.29
C PHE A 293 -14.03 9.55 -2.36
N MET A 294 -14.42 10.73 -2.89
CA MET A 294 -14.73 11.89 -2.07
C MET A 294 -15.91 11.63 -1.12
N GLU A 295 -17.00 11.03 -1.61
CA GLU A 295 -18.19 10.73 -0.79
C GLU A 295 -17.84 9.92 0.46
N ASP A 296 -17.03 8.87 0.31
CA ASP A 296 -16.60 8.06 1.45
C ASP A 296 -15.56 8.81 2.30
N SER A 297 -14.63 9.54 1.69
CA SER A 297 -13.61 10.32 2.41
C SER A 297 -14.25 11.39 3.31
N MET A 298 -15.35 12.00 2.89
CA MET A 298 -16.09 12.98 3.69
C MET A 298 -16.68 12.36 4.96
N LYS A 299 -17.04 11.07 4.97
CA LYS A 299 -17.49 10.38 6.19
C LYS A 299 -16.37 10.27 7.22
N PHE A 300 -15.14 10.02 6.78
CA PHE A 300 -13.95 10.04 7.66
C PHE A 300 -13.72 11.45 8.20
N ARG A 301 -13.80 12.48 7.36
CA ARG A 301 -13.68 13.88 7.80
C ARG A 301 -14.73 14.24 8.85
N GLN A 302 -15.98 13.85 8.66
CA GLN A 302 -17.07 14.08 9.61
C GLN A 302 -16.85 13.35 10.94
N ALA A 303 -16.32 12.12 10.90
CA ALA A 303 -16.05 11.31 12.09
C ALA A 303 -14.80 11.77 12.86
N MET A 304 -13.85 12.44 12.19
CA MET A 304 -12.55 12.87 12.74
C MET A 304 -12.20 14.28 12.19
N PRO A 305 -12.94 15.34 12.56
CA PRO A 305 -12.84 16.67 11.93
C PRO A 305 -11.46 17.33 12.08
N ASP A 306 -10.78 17.10 13.18
CA ASP A 306 -9.48 17.72 13.50
C ASP A 306 -8.28 16.85 13.09
N TYR A 307 -8.52 15.71 12.42
CA TYR A 307 -7.45 14.82 12.03
C TYR A 307 -7.04 15.04 10.57
N PRO A 308 -5.72 15.14 10.27
CA PRO A 308 -5.28 15.35 8.90
C PRO A 308 -5.49 14.11 8.05
N PHE A 309 -6.13 14.30 6.89
CA PHE A 309 -6.29 13.28 5.85
C PHE A 309 -5.62 13.74 4.56
N VAL A 310 -5.10 12.77 3.81
CA VAL A 310 -4.63 12.95 2.44
C VAL A 310 -5.62 12.25 1.51
N TYR A 311 -6.20 13.02 0.58
CA TYR A 311 -7.12 12.49 -0.40
C TYR A 311 -6.39 11.91 -1.63
N VAL A 312 -6.82 10.74 -2.08
CA VAL A 312 -6.36 10.10 -3.33
C VAL A 312 -7.56 9.59 -4.11
N GLY A 313 -7.67 9.93 -5.38
CA GLY A 313 -8.69 9.34 -6.25
C GLY A 313 -9.33 10.34 -7.22
N GLY A 314 -8.90 10.33 -8.48
CA GLY A 314 -9.53 11.09 -9.55
C GLY A 314 -9.30 12.60 -9.52
N VAL A 315 -8.23 13.08 -8.89
CA VAL A 315 -7.74 14.46 -9.01
C VAL A 315 -7.02 14.59 -10.35
N THR A 316 -7.60 15.32 -11.30
CA THR A 316 -7.07 15.39 -12.68
C THR A 316 -6.80 16.82 -13.17
N ASP A 317 -7.22 17.81 -12.41
CA ASP A 317 -7.04 19.22 -12.71
C ASP A 317 -7.04 20.07 -11.44
N ARG A 318 -6.71 21.36 -11.60
CA ARG A 318 -6.63 22.31 -10.49
C ARG A 318 -7.97 22.42 -9.75
N LYS A 319 -9.09 22.48 -10.47
CA LYS A 319 -10.43 22.59 -9.86
C LYS A 319 -10.71 21.41 -8.91
N SER A 320 -10.43 20.18 -9.35
CA SER A 320 -10.61 19.00 -8.51
C SER A 320 -9.57 18.93 -7.37
N ALA A 321 -8.40 19.54 -7.53
CA ALA A 321 -7.43 19.65 -6.44
C ALA A 321 -7.88 20.66 -5.38
N ASP A 322 -8.37 21.83 -5.80
CA ASP A 322 -8.91 22.86 -4.90
C ASP A 322 -10.12 22.29 -4.13
N GLU A 323 -11.07 21.63 -4.80
CA GLU A 323 -12.26 20.97 -4.20
C GLU A 323 -11.86 19.87 -3.17
N ALA A 324 -10.73 19.19 -3.37
CA ALA A 324 -10.27 18.15 -2.43
C ALA A 324 -9.59 18.73 -1.18
N VAL A 325 -9.21 20.01 -1.20
CA VAL A 325 -8.49 20.71 -0.11
C VAL A 325 -9.44 21.54 0.74
N ASP A 326 -10.51 22.08 0.14
CA ASP A 326 -11.56 22.85 0.80
C ASP A 326 -12.50 21.95 1.65
#